data_05f549777ba83f928023db3471de4d83
#
_entry.id   05f549777ba83f928023db3471de4d83
#
_cell.length_a   1.000
_cell.length_b   1.000
_cell.length_c   1.000
_cell.angle_alpha   90.00
_cell.angle_beta   90.00
_cell.angle_gamma   90.00
#
_symmetry.space_group_name_H-M   'P 1'
#
loop_
_entity.id
_entity.type
_entity.pdbx_description
1 polymer ?
#
loop_
_entity_poly.entity_id
_entity_poly.type
_entity_poly.pdbx_seq_one_letter_code
_entity_poly.pdbx_strand_id
1 'polypeptide(L)'
;YLVDALGRCDESCDLILLPEYSNAPTVFPKGECIPYAKNHTDRLIRAAVDAARRCRAIVAVNYVAEIGGSFRNTTRVFDSRGNVAGDYYKQHLPVSETAVKMMDDAYTFGYLPPEIVEADGIRLGFLTCYDCYFNEYIAHIAARKPDIVLVSSHQRSERADILEMQVKNIAFNTNAFVLRASVAMGEGRDGGCSMVAGPDGRILAGFGQQIGMLSCEIGDPHRKYMRSNSFGGAMIPNDRFVEQGRTPWSYRACGSAVIPGDDKLPYPRVCAHRGFSAIAPENSLPAFGAAIALGATEIELDVWETKDGVPVVS
;
A
#
# COMPACT_ATOMS: atom_id res chain seq x y z
N TYR A 1 -10.89 0.20 -23.38
CA TYR A 1 -9.54 -0.34 -23.40
C TYR A 1 -9.32 -1.43 -22.32
N LEU A 2 -9.50 -1.12 -20.99
CA LEU A 2 -9.23 -2.11 -19.94
C LEU A 2 -10.12 -3.36 -20.02
N VAL A 3 -11.41 -3.19 -20.33
CA VAL A 3 -12.33 -4.32 -20.57
C VAL A 3 -11.88 -5.15 -21.78
N ASP A 4 -11.44 -4.50 -22.86
CA ASP A 4 -10.94 -5.19 -24.05
C ASP A 4 -9.59 -5.87 -23.77
N ALA A 5 -8.74 -5.25 -22.95
CA ALA A 5 -7.48 -5.85 -22.49
C ALA A 5 -7.73 -7.12 -21.67
N LEU A 6 -8.66 -7.06 -20.70
CA LEU A 6 -9.10 -8.25 -19.94
C LEU A 6 -9.64 -9.34 -20.88
N GLY A 7 -10.39 -8.97 -21.94
CA GLY A 7 -10.88 -9.91 -22.94
C GLY A 7 -9.80 -10.62 -23.75
N ARG A 8 -8.58 -10.04 -23.82
CA ARG A 8 -7.41 -10.62 -24.53
C ARG A 8 -6.50 -11.46 -23.65
N CYS A 9 -6.65 -11.41 -22.31
CA CYS A 9 -5.94 -12.32 -21.43
C CYS A 9 -6.41 -13.76 -21.68
N ASP A 10 -5.55 -14.73 -21.52
CA ASP A 10 -5.83 -16.15 -21.70
C ASP A 10 -5.25 -17.00 -20.54
N GLU A 11 -5.28 -18.30 -20.68
CA GLU A 11 -4.85 -19.26 -19.65
C GLU A 11 -3.33 -19.23 -19.36
N SER A 12 -2.55 -18.42 -20.08
CA SER A 12 -1.12 -18.18 -19.76
C SER A 12 -0.94 -17.17 -18.61
N CYS A 13 -2.01 -16.51 -18.18
CA CYS A 13 -1.99 -15.56 -17.08
C CYS A 13 -2.41 -16.25 -15.78
N ASP A 14 -1.55 -16.22 -14.75
CA ASP A 14 -1.89 -16.68 -13.40
C ASP A 14 -2.36 -15.52 -12.50
N LEU A 15 -1.90 -14.29 -12.79
CA LEU A 15 -2.28 -13.07 -12.08
C LEU A 15 -2.39 -11.90 -13.05
N ILE A 16 -3.49 -11.14 -12.94
CA ILE A 16 -3.78 -9.96 -13.76
C ILE A 16 -3.98 -8.76 -12.82
N LEU A 17 -3.21 -7.70 -13.03
CA LEU A 17 -3.30 -6.45 -12.26
C LEU A 17 -3.71 -5.28 -13.16
N LEU A 18 -4.73 -4.53 -12.74
CA LEU A 18 -5.17 -3.31 -13.38
C LEU A 18 -4.60 -2.06 -12.69
N PRO A 19 -4.42 -0.94 -13.42
CA PRO A 19 -3.94 0.30 -12.85
C PRO A 19 -4.96 0.95 -11.90
N GLU A 20 -4.51 2.00 -11.19
CA GLU A 20 -5.36 2.79 -10.30
C GLU A 20 -6.50 3.48 -11.05
N TYR A 21 -7.67 3.57 -10.40
CA TYR A 21 -8.87 4.20 -10.96
C TYR A 21 -9.36 3.59 -12.28
N SER A 22 -9.35 2.27 -12.41
CA SER A 22 -9.71 1.57 -13.65
C SER A 22 -11.13 1.86 -14.17
N ASN A 23 -12.07 2.26 -13.30
CA ASN A 23 -13.41 2.73 -13.68
C ASN A 23 -13.51 4.26 -13.88
N ALA A 24 -12.43 5.01 -13.58
CA ALA A 24 -12.37 6.46 -13.70
C ALA A 24 -10.94 6.94 -14.05
N PRO A 25 -10.36 6.54 -15.21
CA PRO A 25 -8.93 6.62 -15.50
C PRO A 25 -8.44 8.01 -15.94
N THR A 26 -9.22 9.06 -15.73
CA THR A 26 -8.87 10.43 -16.15
C THR A 26 -8.94 11.44 -14.98
N VAL A 27 -8.71 12.69 -15.28
CA VAL A 27 -8.90 13.81 -14.36
C VAL A 27 -10.31 14.35 -14.55
N PHE A 28 -11.02 14.51 -13.45
CA PHE A 28 -12.36 15.04 -13.43
C PHE A 28 -12.41 16.38 -12.68
N PRO A 29 -13.31 17.30 -13.07
CA PRO A 29 -13.71 18.39 -12.21
C PRO A 29 -14.25 17.89 -10.87
N LYS A 30 -14.26 18.77 -9.86
CA LYS A 30 -14.77 18.42 -8.54
C LYS A 30 -16.18 17.84 -8.61
N GLY A 31 -16.37 16.68 -7.98
CA GLY A 31 -17.65 16.00 -7.87
C GLY A 31 -18.08 15.15 -9.08
N GLU A 32 -17.35 15.16 -10.20
CA GLU A 32 -17.72 14.39 -11.40
C GLU A 32 -17.14 12.97 -11.42
N CYS A 33 -16.09 12.72 -10.64
CA CYS A 33 -15.42 11.41 -10.63
C CYS A 33 -16.36 10.28 -10.20
N ILE A 34 -17.12 10.47 -9.13
CA ILE A 34 -18.03 9.46 -8.58
C ILE A 34 -19.16 9.09 -9.54
N PRO A 35 -19.93 10.04 -10.12
CA PRO A 35 -20.96 9.73 -11.10
C PRO A 35 -20.42 8.94 -12.30
N TYR A 36 -19.24 9.35 -12.81
CA TYR A 36 -18.59 8.64 -13.89
C TYR A 36 -18.22 7.20 -13.48
N ALA A 37 -17.58 7.03 -12.35
CA ALA A 37 -17.18 5.73 -11.83
C ALA A 37 -18.38 4.78 -11.67
N LYS A 38 -19.48 5.26 -11.07
CA LYS A 38 -20.72 4.46 -10.91
C LYS A 38 -21.20 3.88 -12.24
N ASN A 39 -21.20 4.67 -13.31
CA ASN A 39 -21.67 4.25 -14.62
C ASN A 39 -20.78 3.18 -15.28
N HIS A 40 -19.52 3.03 -14.84
CA HIS A 40 -18.55 2.13 -15.45
C HIS A 40 -18.16 0.93 -14.58
N THR A 41 -18.50 0.95 -13.29
CA THR A 41 -18.09 -0.09 -12.32
C THR A 41 -18.60 -1.46 -12.70
N ASP A 42 -19.90 -1.62 -12.97
CA ASP A 42 -20.50 -2.94 -13.23
C ASP A 42 -19.89 -3.62 -14.45
N ARG A 43 -19.63 -2.87 -15.51
CA ARG A 43 -19.02 -3.40 -16.72
C ARG A 43 -17.59 -3.87 -16.45
N LEU A 44 -16.81 -3.08 -15.71
CA LEU A 44 -15.43 -3.40 -15.36
C LEU A 44 -15.36 -4.64 -14.46
N ILE A 45 -16.16 -4.67 -13.41
CA ILE A 45 -16.17 -5.78 -12.44
C ILE A 45 -16.62 -7.10 -13.11
N ARG A 46 -17.66 -7.06 -13.95
CA ARG A 46 -18.05 -8.25 -14.74
C ARG A 46 -16.91 -8.74 -15.60
N ALA A 47 -16.24 -7.85 -16.34
CA ALA A 47 -15.11 -8.23 -17.18
C ALA A 47 -13.94 -8.83 -16.37
N ALA A 48 -13.68 -8.32 -15.17
CA ALA A 48 -12.67 -8.86 -14.28
C ALA A 48 -13.02 -10.27 -13.79
N VAL A 49 -14.26 -10.49 -13.35
CA VAL A 49 -14.76 -11.81 -12.93
C VAL A 49 -14.71 -12.82 -14.08
N ASP A 50 -15.13 -12.40 -15.29
CA ASP A 50 -15.09 -13.24 -16.48
C ASP A 50 -13.65 -13.60 -16.87
N ALA A 51 -12.71 -12.65 -16.77
CA ALA A 51 -11.29 -12.89 -17.00
C ALA A 51 -10.73 -13.87 -15.96
N ALA A 52 -11.03 -13.69 -14.67
CA ALA A 52 -10.59 -14.57 -13.60
C ALA A 52 -11.00 -16.04 -13.87
N ARG A 53 -12.26 -16.25 -14.24
CA ARG A 53 -12.80 -17.59 -14.54
C ARG A 53 -12.22 -18.18 -15.82
N ARG A 54 -12.15 -17.40 -16.89
CA ARG A 54 -11.68 -17.86 -18.21
C ARG A 54 -10.20 -18.21 -18.18
N CYS A 55 -9.38 -17.33 -17.59
CA CYS A 55 -7.93 -17.53 -17.49
C CYS A 55 -7.56 -18.45 -16.32
N ARG A 56 -8.47 -18.72 -15.41
CA ARG A 56 -8.17 -19.37 -14.12
C ARG A 56 -7.09 -18.61 -13.33
N ALA A 57 -7.16 -17.30 -13.35
CA ALA A 57 -6.17 -16.37 -12.82
C ALA A 57 -6.73 -15.53 -11.66
N ILE A 58 -5.86 -15.13 -10.75
CA ILE A 58 -6.16 -14.06 -9.80
C ILE A 58 -6.29 -12.75 -10.57
N VAL A 59 -7.35 -11.97 -10.32
CA VAL A 59 -7.53 -10.66 -10.95
C VAL A 59 -7.65 -9.59 -9.87
N ALA A 60 -6.76 -8.61 -9.88
CA ALA A 60 -6.79 -7.45 -8.98
C ALA A 60 -7.17 -6.19 -9.76
N VAL A 61 -8.24 -5.54 -9.33
CA VAL A 61 -8.81 -4.35 -9.95
C VAL A 61 -8.83 -3.21 -8.95
N ASN A 62 -8.13 -2.12 -9.26
CA ASN A 62 -8.27 -0.89 -8.49
C ASN A 62 -9.33 0.01 -9.14
N TYR A 63 -10.26 0.49 -8.32
CA TYR A 63 -11.40 1.28 -8.77
C TYR A 63 -12.02 2.11 -7.65
N VAL A 64 -12.87 3.07 -7.99
CA VAL A 64 -13.72 3.79 -7.03
C VAL A 64 -14.87 2.87 -6.64
N ALA A 65 -14.87 2.38 -5.40
CA ALA A 65 -15.90 1.51 -4.86
C ALA A 65 -16.81 2.25 -3.87
N GLU A 66 -18.09 1.94 -3.88
CA GLU A 66 -19.04 2.38 -2.85
C GLU A 66 -19.03 1.37 -1.70
N ILE A 67 -18.61 1.82 -0.52
CA ILE A 67 -18.48 1.00 0.70
C ILE A 67 -19.24 1.69 1.83
N GLY A 68 -20.32 1.09 2.29
CA GLY A 68 -21.10 1.63 3.41
C GLY A 68 -21.67 3.04 3.17
N GLY A 69 -21.94 3.41 1.90
CA GLY A 69 -22.44 4.73 1.52
C GLY A 69 -21.33 5.77 1.27
N SER A 70 -20.06 5.41 1.48
CA SER A 70 -18.88 6.24 1.16
C SER A 70 -18.16 5.69 -0.06
N PHE A 71 -17.34 6.54 -0.73
CA PHE A 71 -16.57 6.14 -1.91
C PHE A 71 -15.09 6.05 -1.55
N ARG A 72 -14.47 4.89 -1.82
CA ARG A 72 -13.07 4.62 -1.51
C ARG A 72 -12.28 4.23 -2.75
N ASN A 73 -11.01 4.60 -2.76
CA ASN A 73 -10.02 4.06 -3.68
C ASN A 73 -9.69 2.64 -3.22
N THR A 74 -10.19 1.65 -3.95
CA THR A 74 -10.24 0.24 -3.52
C THR A 74 -9.56 -0.66 -4.55
N THR A 75 -8.69 -1.55 -4.09
CA THR A 75 -8.23 -2.69 -4.89
C THR A 75 -8.97 -3.94 -4.44
N ARG A 76 -9.80 -4.48 -5.32
CA ARG A 76 -10.53 -5.76 -5.11
C ARG A 76 -9.81 -6.89 -5.80
N VAL A 77 -9.68 -8.00 -5.10
CA VAL A 77 -9.06 -9.23 -5.62
C VAL A 77 -10.14 -10.28 -5.84
N PHE A 78 -10.12 -10.86 -7.03
CA PHE A 78 -10.89 -12.04 -7.39
C PHE A 78 -9.96 -13.25 -7.47
N ASP A 79 -10.37 -14.38 -6.88
CA ASP A 79 -9.71 -15.67 -7.05
C ASP A 79 -9.90 -16.23 -8.47
N SER A 80 -9.21 -17.30 -8.83
CA SER A 80 -9.32 -17.97 -10.14
C SER A 80 -10.73 -18.52 -10.47
N ARG A 81 -11.64 -18.52 -9.50
CA ARG A 81 -13.06 -18.90 -9.69
C ARG A 81 -13.95 -17.68 -9.86
N GLY A 82 -13.39 -16.47 -9.76
CA GLY A 82 -14.11 -15.21 -9.83
C GLY A 82 -14.88 -14.85 -8.55
N ASN A 83 -14.53 -15.44 -7.40
CA ASN A 83 -15.06 -15.02 -6.11
C ASN A 83 -14.21 -13.88 -5.55
N VAL A 84 -14.82 -12.99 -4.76
CA VAL A 84 -14.07 -11.95 -4.06
C VAL A 84 -13.23 -12.60 -2.97
N ALA A 85 -11.91 -12.49 -3.09
CA ALA A 85 -10.95 -12.95 -2.09
C ALA A 85 -10.74 -11.90 -0.99
N GLY A 86 -10.79 -10.60 -1.33
CA GLY A 86 -10.68 -9.50 -0.39
C GLY A 86 -10.57 -8.14 -1.06
N ASP A 87 -10.61 -7.12 -0.24
CA ASP A 87 -10.48 -5.71 -0.62
C ASP A 87 -9.31 -5.06 0.13
N TYR A 88 -8.61 -4.17 -0.55
CA TYR A 88 -7.65 -3.24 0.03
C TYR A 88 -8.11 -1.81 -0.21
N TYR A 89 -8.05 -0.96 0.79
CA TYR A 89 -8.36 0.46 0.70
C TYR A 89 -7.07 1.26 0.79
N LYS A 90 -6.85 2.17 -0.18
CA LYS A 90 -5.67 3.03 -0.23
C LYS A 90 -5.48 3.77 1.10
N GLN A 91 -4.27 3.71 1.68
CA GLN A 91 -4.01 4.24 3.01
C GLN A 91 -3.58 5.71 3.02
N HIS A 92 -2.93 6.18 1.96
CA HIS A 92 -2.45 7.55 1.85
C HIS A 92 -3.13 8.25 0.68
N LEU A 93 -4.07 9.13 0.98
CA LEU A 93 -4.81 9.87 -0.02
C LEU A 93 -4.25 11.29 -0.14
N PRO A 94 -3.71 11.70 -1.32
CA PRO A 94 -3.37 13.10 -1.54
C PRO A 94 -4.64 13.97 -1.51
N VAL A 95 -4.47 15.24 -1.16
CA VAL A 95 -5.58 16.22 -1.03
C VAL A 95 -6.48 16.26 -2.27
N SER A 96 -5.93 16.03 -3.46
CA SER A 96 -6.72 15.96 -4.70
C SER A 96 -7.73 14.81 -4.73
N GLU A 97 -7.49 13.73 -4.00
CA GLU A 97 -8.44 12.61 -3.93
C GLU A 97 -9.59 12.91 -2.97
N THR A 98 -9.30 13.48 -1.82
CA THR A 98 -10.32 13.82 -0.82
C THR A 98 -11.11 15.07 -1.21
N ALA A 99 -10.43 16.16 -1.60
CA ALA A 99 -11.06 17.43 -1.88
C ALA A 99 -11.70 17.56 -3.27
N VAL A 100 -11.19 16.84 -4.28
CA VAL A 100 -11.66 16.93 -5.68
C VAL A 100 -12.44 15.71 -6.10
N LYS A 101 -11.86 14.51 -5.89
CA LYS A 101 -12.52 13.25 -6.24
C LYS A 101 -13.55 12.80 -5.19
N MET A 102 -13.57 13.43 -4.02
CA MET A 102 -14.52 13.18 -2.91
C MET A 102 -14.41 11.74 -2.37
N MET A 103 -13.18 11.21 -2.31
CA MET A 103 -12.92 9.91 -1.69
C MET A 103 -12.96 10.03 -0.17
N ASP A 104 -13.55 9.03 0.47
CA ASP A 104 -13.55 8.87 1.92
C ASP A 104 -12.14 8.45 2.38
N ASP A 105 -11.60 9.15 3.38
CA ASP A 105 -10.34 8.85 4.05
C ASP A 105 -10.49 8.62 5.56
N ALA A 106 -11.71 8.68 6.08
CA ALA A 106 -11.96 8.58 7.53
C ALA A 106 -11.42 7.27 8.15
N TYR A 107 -11.39 6.19 7.38
CA TYR A 107 -10.81 4.91 7.82
C TYR A 107 -9.29 4.96 8.04
N THR A 108 -8.59 5.92 7.44
CA THR A 108 -7.12 6.03 7.55
C THR A 108 -6.64 6.61 8.87
N PHE A 109 -7.55 7.18 9.68
CA PHE A 109 -7.23 7.77 10.99
C PHE A 109 -7.15 6.74 12.12
N GLY A 110 -7.61 5.50 11.88
CA GLY A 110 -7.46 4.40 12.82
C GLY A 110 -6.18 3.61 12.57
N TYR A 111 -5.62 3.01 13.63
CA TYR A 111 -4.58 2.01 13.44
C TYR A 111 -5.21 0.73 12.85
N LEU A 112 -4.90 0.48 11.58
CA LEU A 112 -5.26 -0.76 10.92
C LEU A 112 -3.97 -1.45 10.45
N PRO A 113 -3.79 -2.74 10.75
CA PRO A 113 -2.68 -3.49 10.18
C PRO A 113 -2.84 -3.52 8.65
N PRO A 114 -1.72 -3.54 7.89
CA PRO A 114 -1.80 -3.68 6.44
C PRO A 114 -2.57 -4.94 6.06
N GLU A 115 -3.50 -4.80 5.12
CA GLU A 115 -4.25 -5.93 4.59
C GLU A 115 -3.32 -6.88 3.82
N ILE A 116 -3.53 -8.17 4.04
CA ILE A 116 -3.04 -9.26 3.20
C ILE A 116 -4.25 -10.03 2.71
N VAL A 117 -4.38 -10.13 1.41
CA VAL A 117 -5.40 -10.98 0.79
C VAL A 117 -4.74 -12.28 0.35
N GLU A 118 -5.28 -13.40 0.80
CA GLU A 118 -4.87 -14.72 0.32
C GLU A 118 -5.80 -15.17 -0.80
N ALA A 119 -5.24 -15.42 -1.97
CA ALA A 119 -5.95 -15.93 -3.14
C ALA A 119 -5.14 -17.05 -3.78
N ASP A 120 -5.77 -18.19 -4.01
CA ASP A 120 -5.17 -19.38 -4.66
C ASP A 120 -3.79 -19.77 -4.07
N GLY A 121 -3.62 -19.63 -2.76
CA GLY A 121 -2.39 -19.93 -2.03
C GLY A 121 -1.32 -18.83 -2.06
N ILE A 122 -1.57 -17.69 -2.70
CA ILE A 122 -0.65 -16.56 -2.79
C ILE A 122 -1.05 -15.48 -1.79
N ARG A 123 -0.09 -14.95 -1.04
CA ARG A 123 -0.24 -13.84 -0.10
C ARG A 123 0.04 -12.52 -0.79
N LEU A 124 -1.00 -11.73 -1.02
CA LEU A 124 -0.94 -10.46 -1.72
C LEU A 124 -0.90 -9.29 -0.73
N GLY A 125 0.15 -8.47 -0.82
CA GLY A 125 0.22 -7.16 -0.18
C GLY A 125 -0.10 -6.05 -1.18
N PHE A 126 -0.41 -4.84 -0.71
CA PHE A 126 -0.91 -3.77 -1.57
C PHE A 126 -0.25 -2.43 -1.28
N LEU A 127 -0.02 -1.68 -2.35
CA LEU A 127 0.29 -0.26 -2.34
C LEU A 127 -0.47 0.39 -3.51
N THR A 128 -1.02 1.58 -3.29
CA THR A 128 -1.67 2.30 -4.38
C THR A 128 -1.04 3.68 -4.53
N CYS A 129 -0.37 3.91 -5.67
CA CYS A 129 0.11 5.23 -6.09
C CYS A 129 0.90 5.97 -4.99
N TYR A 130 0.23 6.87 -4.25
CA TYR A 130 0.84 7.68 -3.19
C TYR A 130 1.34 6.86 -1.99
N ASP A 131 0.82 5.66 -1.75
CA ASP A 131 1.34 4.76 -0.71
C ASP A 131 2.82 4.44 -0.90
N CYS A 132 3.32 4.44 -2.14
CA CYS A 132 4.70 4.10 -2.48
C CYS A 132 5.75 5.08 -1.95
N TYR A 133 5.35 6.27 -1.47
CA TYR A 133 6.27 7.28 -0.91
C TYR A 133 6.56 7.05 0.59
N PHE A 134 5.81 6.20 1.27
CA PHE A 134 5.88 6.03 2.72
C PHE A 134 6.62 4.76 3.12
N ASN A 135 7.90 4.91 3.45
CA ASN A 135 8.76 3.78 3.85
C ASN A 135 8.24 3.08 5.12
N GLU A 136 7.60 3.80 6.02
CA GLU A 136 6.97 3.26 7.22
C GLU A 136 5.86 2.26 6.84
N TYR A 137 5.06 2.60 5.84
CA TYR A 137 3.99 1.71 5.38
C TYR A 137 4.55 0.50 4.62
N ILE A 138 5.62 0.68 3.82
CA ILE A 138 6.34 -0.43 3.19
C ILE A 138 6.87 -1.39 4.26
N ALA A 139 7.44 -0.87 5.35
CA ALA A 139 7.91 -1.69 6.47
C ALA A 139 6.77 -2.45 7.16
N HIS A 140 5.59 -1.85 7.30
CA HIS A 140 4.40 -2.52 7.83
C HIS A 140 3.96 -3.69 6.93
N ILE A 141 3.95 -3.50 5.60
CA ILE A 141 3.64 -4.57 4.64
C ILE A 141 4.69 -5.68 4.72
N ALA A 142 5.98 -5.32 4.81
CA ALA A 142 7.06 -6.29 4.95
C ALA A 142 6.88 -7.20 6.17
N ALA A 143 6.42 -6.67 7.29
CA ALA A 143 6.12 -7.43 8.51
C ALA A 143 5.00 -8.46 8.32
N ARG A 144 4.12 -8.26 7.34
CA ARG A 144 3.03 -9.19 6.98
C ARG A 144 3.49 -10.31 6.03
N LYS A 145 4.73 -10.24 5.52
CA LYS A 145 5.38 -11.25 4.69
C LYS A 145 4.55 -11.64 3.46
N PRO A 146 4.26 -10.71 2.55
CA PRO A 146 3.60 -11.03 1.30
C PRO A 146 4.52 -11.88 0.40
N ASP A 147 3.91 -12.61 -0.53
CA ASP A 147 4.63 -13.23 -1.64
C ASP A 147 4.77 -12.27 -2.81
N ILE A 148 3.69 -11.53 -3.08
CA ILE A 148 3.62 -10.53 -4.15
C ILE A 148 3.02 -9.25 -3.58
N VAL A 149 3.62 -8.10 -3.90
CA VAL A 149 3.04 -6.78 -3.64
C VAL A 149 2.47 -6.22 -4.94
N LEU A 150 1.18 -5.92 -4.92
CA LEU A 150 0.45 -5.34 -6.03
C LEU A 150 0.44 -3.81 -5.91
N VAL A 151 0.88 -3.12 -6.96
CA VAL A 151 0.97 -1.66 -7.01
C VAL A 151 0.11 -1.15 -8.16
N SER A 152 -1.12 -0.75 -7.86
CA SER A 152 -1.97 -0.01 -8.79
C SER A 152 -1.63 1.48 -8.74
N SER A 153 -1.36 2.13 -9.87
CA SER A 153 -0.80 3.48 -9.84
C SER A 153 -1.37 4.41 -10.91
N HIS A 154 -1.36 5.71 -10.59
CA HIS A 154 -1.74 6.83 -11.45
C HIS A 154 -0.75 8.02 -11.28
N GLN A 155 0.54 7.72 -11.07
CA GLN A 155 1.61 8.72 -10.91
C GLN A 155 1.99 9.29 -12.28
N ARG A 156 1.21 10.25 -12.79
CA ARG A 156 1.29 10.76 -14.17
C ARG A 156 2.42 11.75 -14.43
N SER A 157 2.93 12.38 -13.38
CA SER A 157 3.97 13.41 -13.46
C SER A 157 5.27 12.98 -12.78
N GLU A 158 5.39 11.70 -12.40
CA GLU A 158 6.61 11.22 -11.78
C GLU A 158 7.58 10.67 -12.84
N ARG A 159 8.86 10.95 -12.66
CA ARG A 159 9.93 10.52 -13.55
C ARG A 159 10.13 9.01 -13.49
N ALA A 160 10.50 8.42 -14.62
CA ALA A 160 10.66 6.98 -14.77
C ALA A 160 11.69 6.38 -13.79
N ASP A 161 12.82 7.07 -13.57
CA ASP A 161 13.87 6.64 -12.65
C ASP A 161 13.40 6.62 -11.18
N ILE A 162 12.55 7.57 -10.79
CA ILE A 162 11.94 7.59 -9.45
C ILE A 162 10.95 6.44 -9.30
N LEU A 163 10.10 6.19 -10.30
CA LEU A 163 9.14 5.08 -10.28
C LEU A 163 9.85 3.72 -10.21
N GLU A 164 10.95 3.55 -10.94
CA GLU A 164 11.77 2.34 -10.87
C GLU A 164 12.44 2.19 -9.49
N MET A 165 12.98 3.27 -8.93
CA MET A 165 13.55 3.27 -7.58
C MET A 165 12.52 2.85 -6.53
N GLN A 166 11.28 3.38 -6.60
CA GLN A 166 10.20 2.99 -5.69
C GLN A 166 9.92 1.50 -5.75
N VAL A 167 9.77 0.94 -6.96
CA VAL A 167 9.48 -0.50 -7.14
C VAL A 167 10.62 -1.37 -6.61
N LYS A 168 11.87 -1.02 -6.89
CA LYS A 168 13.06 -1.71 -6.37
C LYS A 168 13.11 -1.67 -4.85
N ASN A 169 12.84 -0.50 -4.25
CA ASN A 169 12.81 -0.32 -2.81
C ASN A 169 11.72 -1.19 -2.16
N ILE A 170 10.51 -1.22 -2.73
CA ILE A 170 9.41 -2.04 -2.23
C ILE A 170 9.81 -3.52 -2.28
N ALA A 171 10.27 -4.02 -3.44
CA ALA A 171 10.62 -5.41 -3.63
C ALA A 171 11.72 -5.87 -2.65
N PHE A 172 12.78 -5.08 -2.52
CA PHE A 172 13.90 -5.37 -1.63
C PHE A 172 13.50 -5.39 -0.15
N ASN A 173 12.70 -4.41 0.30
CA ASN A 173 12.32 -4.30 1.71
C ASN A 173 11.23 -5.29 2.12
N THR A 174 10.32 -5.65 1.22
CA THR A 174 9.29 -6.66 1.49
C THR A 174 9.78 -8.09 1.24
N ASN A 175 10.91 -8.25 0.56
CA ASN A 175 11.42 -9.54 0.08
C ASN A 175 10.35 -10.32 -0.71
N ALA A 176 9.62 -9.61 -1.56
CA ALA A 176 8.50 -10.10 -2.34
C ALA A 176 8.63 -9.67 -3.80
N PHE A 177 7.96 -10.36 -4.71
CA PHE A 177 7.77 -9.83 -6.04
C PHE A 177 6.92 -8.55 -5.98
N VAL A 178 7.16 -7.62 -6.90
CA VAL A 178 6.33 -6.42 -7.06
C VAL A 178 5.80 -6.37 -8.47
N LEU A 179 4.48 -6.32 -8.61
CA LEU A 179 3.81 -6.06 -9.87
C LEU A 179 3.22 -4.65 -9.82
N ARG A 180 3.68 -3.78 -10.71
CA ARG A 180 3.18 -2.42 -10.85
C ARG A 180 2.43 -2.26 -12.16
N ALA A 181 1.14 -1.95 -12.10
CA ALA A 181 0.31 -1.51 -13.22
C ALA A 181 0.01 -0.02 -13.07
N SER A 182 0.31 0.77 -14.09
CA SER A 182 0.17 2.22 -14.03
C SER A 182 -0.51 2.78 -15.26
N VAL A 183 -1.29 3.85 -15.05
CA VAL A 183 -1.83 4.64 -16.14
C VAL A 183 -0.68 5.32 -16.88
N ALA A 184 -0.56 5.04 -18.18
CA ALA A 184 0.41 5.68 -19.06
C ALA A 184 -0.26 6.83 -19.84
N MET A 185 0.48 7.91 -20.02
CA MET A 185 0.02 9.10 -20.76
C MET A 185 0.53 9.13 -22.22
N GLY A 186 1.28 8.10 -22.63
CA GLY A 186 1.91 7.97 -23.94
C GLY A 186 3.38 8.39 -23.95
N GLU A 187 4.06 8.11 -25.04
CA GLU A 187 5.49 8.40 -25.21
C GLU A 187 5.83 9.87 -24.99
N GLY A 188 6.98 10.11 -24.38
CA GLY A 188 7.49 11.46 -24.09
C GLY A 188 6.80 12.18 -22.92
N ARG A 189 5.94 11.48 -22.17
CA ARG A 189 5.30 12.00 -20.95
C ARG A 189 5.72 11.23 -19.71
N ASP A 190 5.83 11.92 -18.58
CA ASP A 190 6.09 11.30 -17.28
C ASP A 190 4.95 10.34 -16.89
N GLY A 191 5.21 9.48 -15.90
CA GLY A 191 4.29 8.46 -15.45
C GLY A 191 4.40 7.16 -16.24
N GLY A 192 3.35 6.35 -16.25
CA GLY A 192 3.39 5.01 -16.85
C GLY A 192 4.30 4.07 -16.03
N CYS A 193 5.29 3.47 -16.71
CA CYS A 193 6.29 2.58 -16.12
C CYS A 193 5.66 1.39 -15.39
N SER A 194 4.71 0.69 -16.05
CA SER A 194 4.29 -0.63 -15.58
C SER A 194 5.49 -1.56 -15.60
N MET A 195 5.72 -2.30 -14.50
CA MET A 195 6.91 -3.14 -14.36
C MET A 195 6.71 -4.26 -13.36
N VAL A 196 7.58 -5.26 -13.46
CA VAL A 196 7.68 -6.39 -12.53
C VAL A 196 9.08 -6.42 -11.96
N ALA A 197 9.19 -6.52 -10.64
CA ALA A 197 10.48 -6.68 -9.95
C ALA A 197 10.51 -7.97 -9.13
N GLY A 198 11.68 -8.60 -9.07
CA GLY A 198 11.97 -9.72 -8.20
C GLY A 198 12.27 -9.30 -6.76
N PRO A 199 12.24 -10.26 -5.80
CA PRO A 199 12.51 -9.98 -4.38
C PRO A 199 13.89 -9.38 -4.08
N ASP A 200 14.83 -9.51 -5.02
CA ASP A 200 16.17 -8.92 -4.95
C ASP A 200 16.23 -7.46 -5.47
N GLY A 201 15.10 -6.90 -5.86
CA GLY A 201 14.98 -5.56 -6.42
C GLY A 201 15.37 -5.45 -7.90
N ARG A 202 15.63 -6.55 -8.61
CA ARG A 202 15.86 -6.52 -10.06
C ARG A 202 14.58 -6.33 -10.81
N ILE A 203 14.58 -5.43 -11.81
CA ILE A 203 13.47 -5.32 -12.75
C ILE A 203 13.54 -6.52 -13.71
N LEU A 204 12.49 -7.31 -13.73
CA LEU A 204 12.33 -8.51 -14.58
C LEU A 204 11.71 -8.15 -15.91
N ALA A 205 10.75 -7.21 -15.91
CA ALA A 205 10.11 -6.66 -17.09
C ALA A 205 9.68 -5.22 -16.83
N GLY A 206 9.71 -4.39 -17.85
CA GLY A 206 9.29 -2.99 -17.78
C GLY A 206 8.73 -2.52 -19.13
N PHE A 207 7.72 -1.65 -19.08
CA PHE A 207 6.98 -1.20 -20.26
C PHE A 207 7.22 0.27 -20.60
N GLY A 208 7.98 0.97 -19.75
CA GLY A 208 8.24 2.40 -19.94
C GLY A 208 6.94 3.23 -19.95
N GLN A 209 6.88 4.19 -20.87
CA GLN A 209 5.75 5.11 -21.01
C GLN A 209 4.68 4.61 -21.99
N GLN A 210 4.84 3.42 -22.53
CA GLN A 210 3.93 2.86 -23.55
C GLN A 210 2.58 2.48 -22.91
N ILE A 211 1.54 2.52 -23.75
CA ILE A 211 0.20 2.02 -23.42
C ILE A 211 0.08 0.61 -23.97
N GLY A 212 -0.20 -0.36 -23.11
CA GLY A 212 -0.29 -1.76 -23.54
C GLY A 212 -0.53 -2.73 -22.41
N MET A 213 -0.20 -3.98 -22.67
CA MET A 213 -0.22 -5.09 -21.72
C MET A 213 1.21 -5.59 -21.55
N LEU A 214 1.68 -5.68 -20.32
CA LEU A 214 2.97 -6.27 -19.97
C LEU A 214 2.73 -7.65 -19.37
N SER A 215 3.44 -8.66 -19.86
CA SER A 215 3.48 -9.99 -19.24
C SER A 215 4.90 -10.33 -18.84
N CYS A 216 5.03 -11.08 -17.75
CA CYS A 216 6.31 -11.54 -17.23
C CYS A 216 6.12 -12.85 -16.47
N GLU A 217 6.94 -13.83 -16.79
CA GLU A 217 7.02 -15.07 -16.02
C GLU A 217 7.96 -14.86 -14.82
N ILE A 218 7.47 -15.16 -13.60
CA ILE A 218 8.23 -14.97 -12.35
C ILE A 218 8.72 -16.27 -11.72
N GLY A 219 8.28 -17.41 -12.24
CA GLY A 219 8.55 -18.74 -11.66
C GLY A 219 7.82 -18.93 -10.33
N ASP A 220 8.49 -19.48 -9.32
CA ASP A 220 7.90 -19.71 -8.00
C ASP A 220 7.57 -18.36 -7.30
N PRO A 221 6.27 -18.06 -7.06
CA PRO A 221 5.85 -16.82 -6.42
C PRO A 221 6.28 -16.73 -4.95
N HIS A 222 6.57 -17.85 -4.29
CA HIS A 222 7.04 -17.86 -2.90
C HIS A 222 8.55 -17.67 -2.77
N ARG A 223 9.27 -17.57 -3.89
CA ARG A 223 10.72 -17.37 -3.89
C ARG A 223 11.09 -16.07 -3.15
N LYS A 224 12.07 -16.20 -2.24
CA LYS A 224 12.64 -15.09 -1.50
C LYS A 224 14.09 -14.82 -1.96
N TYR A 225 14.50 -13.55 -1.88
CA TYR A 225 15.90 -13.21 -2.01
C TYR A 225 16.66 -13.66 -0.76
N MET A 226 17.64 -14.50 -0.97
CA MET A 226 18.50 -15.06 0.08
C MET A 226 19.84 -14.35 0.06
N ARG A 227 20.36 -14.03 1.22
CA ARG A 227 21.70 -13.44 1.38
C ARG A 227 22.49 -14.10 2.50
N SER A 228 23.80 -14.06 2.42
CA SER A 228 24.63 -14.51 3.52
C SER A 228 24.48 -13.59 4.73
N ASN A 229 24.45 -14.16 5.91
CA ASN A 229 24.64 -13.43 7.13
C ASN A 229 26.06 -12.81 7.14
N SER A 230 26.27 -11.75 7.93
CA SER A 230 27.58 -11.10 8.05
C SER A 230 28.69 -12.13 8.29
N PHE A 231 29.83 -11.94 7.65
CA PHE A 231 31.03 -12.82 7.76
C PHE A 231 30.88 -14.25 7.21
N GLY A 232 30.04 -14.45 6.20
CA GLY A 232 29.97 -15.74 5.50
C GLY A 232 29.19 -16.83 6.22
N GLY A 233 28.26 -16.44 7.07
CA GLY A 233 27.31 -17.36 7.70
C GLY A 233 26.29 -17.97 6.74
N ALA A 234 25.37 -18.78 7.27
CA ALA A 234 24.31 -19.43 6.50
C ALA A 234 23.46 -18.41 5.72
N MET A 235 22.95 -18.82 4.57
CA MET A 235 22.02 -18.02 3.78
C MET A 235 20.70 -17.87 4.53
N ILE A 236 20.21 -16.64 4.65
CA ILE A 236 18.94 -16.30 5.28
C ILE A 236 18.12 -15.40 4.35
N PRO A 237 16.77 -15.40 4.44
CA PRO A 237 15.93 -14.45 3.72
C PRO A 237 16.30 -13.01 4.04
N ASN A 238 16.26 -12.13 3.04
CA ASN A 238 16.62 -10.70 3.20
C ASN A 238 15.76 -9.97 4.24
N ASP A 239 14.45 -10.26 4.29
CA ASP A 239 13.54 -9.69 5.30
C ASP A 239 13.97 -10.07 6.72
N ARG A 240 14.38 -11.33 6.94
CA ARG A 240 14.92 -11.77 8.23
C ARG A 240 16.23 -11.08 8.57
N PHE A 241 17.13 -10.92 7.59
CA PHE A 241 18.39 -10.18 7.80
C PHE A 241 18.14 -8.75 8.24
N VAL A 242 17.20 -8.05 7.58
CA VAL A 242 16.82 -6.67 7.92
C VAL A 242 16.17 -6.62 9.30
N GLU A 243 15.25 -7.55 9.60
CA GLU A 243 14.52 -7.58 10.87
C GLU A 243 15.46 -7.81 12.07
N GLN A 244 16.45 -8.67 11.93
CA GLN A 244 17.45 -8.92 12.99
C GLN A 244 18.27 -7.67 13.35
N GLY A 245 18.45 -6.74 12.40
CA GLY A 245 19.19 -5.50 12.62
C GLY A 245 18.35 -4.32 13.09
N ARG A 246 17.02 -4.48 13.19
CA ARG A 246 16.16 -3.38 13.61
C ARG A 246 16.36 -3.03 15.07
N THR A 247 16.40 -1.73 15.33
CA THR A 247 16.48 -1.13 16.66
C THR A 247 15.30 -0.17 16.87
N PRO A 248 14.06 -0.70 17.05
CA PRO A 248 12.83 0.11 17.03
C PRO A 248 12.86 1.28 18.01
N TRP A 249 13.52 1.11 19.16
CA TRP A 249 13.73 2.14 20.18
C TRP A 249 14.60 3.31 19.71
N SER A 250 15.39 3.15 18.62
CA SER A 250 16.21 4.21 18.04
C SER A 250 15.49 5.01 16.97
N TYR A 251 14.34 4.51 16.49
CA TYR A 251 13.56 5.16 15.45
C TYR A 251 12.49 6.03 16.09
N ARG A 252 12.01 7.02 15.33
CA ARG A 252 10.90 7.84 15.79
C ARG A 252 9.66 6.97 15.97
N ALA A 253 9.02 7.08 17.12
CA ALA A 253 7.78 6.37 17.43
C ALA A 253 6.64 6.73 16.46
N CYS A 254 6.62 7.96 15.95
CA CYS A 254 5.57 8.52 15.10
C CYS A 254 5.98 8.77 13.64
N GLY A 255 7.12 8.25 13.19
CA GLY A 255 7.55 8.28 11.77
C GLY A 255 7.74 9.67 11.15
N SER A 256 6.87 10.62 11.34
CA SER A 256 6.86 11.93 10.70
C SER A 256 7.35 13.05 11.60
N ALA A 257 8.03 14.05 11.00
CA ALA A 257 8.31 15.33 11.65
C ALA A 257 7.12 16.30 11.60
N VAL A 258 6.10 15.98 10.82
CA VAL A 258 4.89 16.78 10.66
C VAL A 258 3.84 16.19 11.59
N ILE A 259 3.47 16.96 12.61
CA ILE A 259 2.31 16.66 13.43
C ILE A 259 1.08 17.03 12.58
N PRO A 260 0.15 16.09 12.32
CA PRO A 260 -1.09 16.43 11.64
C PRO A 260 -1.80 17.57 12.39
N GLY A 261 -2.37 18.52 11.68
CA GLY A 261 -3.20 19.55 12.31
C GLY A 261 -4.37 18.90 13.06
N ASP A 262 -4.75 19.50 14.18
CA ASP A 262 -5.84 19.00 15.04
C ASP A 262 -7.17 18.80 14.31
N ASP A 263 -7.41 19.58 13.25
CA ASP A 263 -8.58 19.52 12.39
C ASP A 263 -8.67 18.22 11.55
N LYS A 264 -7.58 17.47 11.46
CA LYS A 264 -7.53 16.17 10.75
C LYS A 264 -7.73 14.99 11.65
N LEU A 265 -7.72 15.15 12.96
CA LEU A 265 -7.91 14.05 13.90
C LEU A 265 -9.40 13.80 14.14
N PRO A 266 -9.89 12.56 13.98
CA PRO A 266 -11.28 12.23 14.19
C PRO A 266 -11.67 12.31 15.67
N TYR A 267 -12.96 12.49 15.95
CA TYR A 267 -13.54 12.32 17.28
C TYR A 267 -14.37 11.03 17.32
N PRO A 268 -14.41 10.32 18.48
CA PRO A 268 -13.71 10.64 19.74
C PRO A 268 -12.21 10.41 19.67
N ARG A 269 -11.44 11.24 20.36
CA ARG A 269 -9.99 11.06 20.52
C ARG A 269 -9.69 10.10 21.65
N VAL A 270 -8.63 9.32 21.50
CA VAL A 270 -8.13 8.44 22.55
C VAL A 270 -6.97 9.14 23.25
N CYS A 271 -7.19 9.53 24.49
CA CYS A 271 -6.16 10.10 25.34
C CYS A 271 -5.57 9.01 26.23
N ALA A 272 -4.26 8.79 26.13
CA ALA A 272 -3.53 7.85 26.98
C ALA A 272 -3.09 8.54 28.26
N HIS A 273 -3.76 8.26 29.37
CA HIS A 273 -3.44 8.76 30.70
C HIS A 273 -2.09 8.23 31.16
N ARG A 274 -1.08 9.09 31.25
CA ARG A 274 0.33 8.77 31.57
C ARG A 274 1.00 7.78 30.61
N GLY A 275 0.47 7.66 29.39
CA GLY A 275 0.91 6.68 28.41
C GLY A 275 0.27 5.30 28.57
N PHE A 276 0.90 4.24 28.01
CA PHE A 276 0.41 2.86 28.15
C PHE A 276 1.02 2.17 29.37
N SER A 277 0.52 2.54 30.54
CA SER A 277 1.04 2.09 31.84
C SER A 277 0.88 0.59 32.12
N ALA A 278 0.09 -0.14 31.30
CA ALA A 278 -0.04 -1.58 31.42
C ALA A 278 1.24 -2.35 31.00
N ILE A 279 2.12 -1.74 30.19
CA ILE A 279 3.31 -2.42 29.66
C ILE A 279 4.62 -1.67 29.93
N ALA A 280 4.56 -0.41 30.36
CA ALA A 280 5.73 0.40 30.67
C ALA A 280 5.43 1.33 31.86
N PRO A 281 6.43 1.79 32.61
CA PRO A 281 6.21 2.73 33.72
C PRO A 281 5.48 3.98 33.24
N GLU A 282 4.47 4.42 33.97
CA GLU A 282 3.73 5.65 33.70
C GLU A 282 4.66 6.87 33.58
N ASN A 283 4.25 7.88 32.82
CA ASN A 283 5.00 9.11 32.58
C ASN A 283 6.39 8.88 31.97
N SER A 284 6.61 7.77 31.26
CA SER A 284 7.88 7.45 30.64
C SER A 284 7.80 7.44 29.10
N LEU A 285 8.92 7.73 28.44
CA LEU A 285 9.00 7.66 26.99
C LEU A 285 8.57 6.30 26.39
N PRO A 286 8.91 5.13 27.02
CA PRO A 286 8.39 3.85 26.55
C PRO A 286 6.86 3.75 26.63
N ALA A 287 6.23 4.26 27.70
CA ALA A 287 4.78 4.26 27.84
C ALA A 287 4.11 5.16 26.79
N PHE A 288 4.70 6.32 26.52
CA PHE A 288 4.22 7.24 25.48
C PHE A 288 4.35 6.64 24.09
N GLY A 289 5.51 6.07 23.77
CA GLY A 289 5.74 5.39 22.51
C GLY A 289 4.79 4.22 22.26
N ALA A 290 4.51 3.43 23.29
CA ALA A 290 3.57 2.32 23.21
C ALA A 290 2.12 2.80 23.00
N ALA A 291 1.71 3.87 23.69
CA ALA A 291 0.38 4.47 23.49
C ALA A 291 0.18 4.99 22.06
N ILE A 292 1.18 5.69 21.54
CA ILE A 292 1.18 6.17 20.14
C ILE A 292 1.10 5.01 19.15
N ALA A 293 1.89 3.96 19.38
CA ALA A 293 1.91 2.77 18.52
C ALA A 293 0.55 2.03 18.50
N LEU A 294 -0.23 2.15 19.56
CA LEU A 294 -1.60 1.61 19.66
C LEU A 294 -2.67 2.57 19.13
N GLY A 295 -2.28 3.72 18.61
CA GLY A 295 -3.20 4.67 17.97
C GLY A 295 -3.80 5.71 18.93
N ALA A 296 -3.23 5.90 20.13
CA ALA A 296 -3.61 7.04 20.96
C ALA A 296 -3.28 8.35 20.23
N THR A 297 -4.25 9.25 20.15
CA THR A 297 -4.11 10.55 19.48
C THR A 297 -3.65 11.66 20.40
N GLU A 298 -3.79 11.43 21.68
CA GLU A 298 -3.40 12.35 22.75
C GLU A 298 -2.69 11.57 23.88
N ILE A 299 -1.77 12.24 24.56
CA ILE A 299 -1.12 11.72 25.77
C ILE A 299 -1.28 12.77 26.85
N GLU A 300 -1.86 12.36 27.94
CA GLU A 300 -1.84 13.13 29.19
C GLU A 300 -0.59 12.71 29.97
N LEU A 301 0.07 13.69 30.61
CA LEU A 301 1.27 13.46 31.42
C LEU A 301 1.35 14.43 32.59
N ASP A 302 1.99 14.00 33.69
CA ASP A 302 2.22 14.84 34.84
C ASP A 302 3.52 15.64 34.70
N VAL A 303 3.47 16.93 34.92
CA VAL A 303 4.64 17.81 34.91
C VAL A 303 4.87 18.41 36.31
N TRP A 304 6.07 18.25 36.83
CA TRP A 304 6.51 18.81 38.10
C TRP A 304 7.66 19.77 37.90
N GLU A 305 7.80 20.72 38.79
CA GLU A 305 8.92 21.64 38.79
C GLU A 305 9.93 21.22 39.84
N THR A 306 11.18 21.09 39.44
CA THR A 306 12.29 20.83 40.36
C THR A 306 12.67 22.08 41.16
N LYS A 307 13.47 21.93 42.23
CA LYS A 307 13.91 23.07 43.08
C LYS A 307 14.64 24.19 42.30
N ASP A 308 15.26 23.84 41.19
CA ASP A 308 15.99 24.73 40.31
C ASP A 308 15.16 25.26 39.14
N GLY A 309 13.82 25.04 39.18
CA GLY A 309 12.88 25.59 38.23
C GLY A 309 12.82 24.85 36.89
N VAL A 310 13.30 23.61 36.81
CA VAL A 310 13.26 22.81 35.59
C VAL A 310 11.96 21.96 35.56
N PRO A 311 11.10 22.07 34.53
CA PRO A 311 9.96 21.20 34.41
C PRO A 311 10.41 19.78 34.03
N VAL A 312 9.92 18.79 34.72
CA VAL A 312 10.18 17.36 34.49
C VAL A 312 8.87 16.59 34.43
N VAL A 313 8.86 15.53 33.64
CA VAL A 313 7.75 14.56 33.61
C VAL A 313 8.04 13.46 34.60
N SER A 314 7.11 13.18 35.50
CA SER A 314 7.31 12.18 36.58
C SER A 314 6.01 11.48 36.94
#